data_0e04ddfab421930e6e1eb1e5571f74b2
#
_entry.id   0e04ddfab421930e6e1eb1e5571f74b2
#
_cell.length_a   1.000
_cell.length_b   1.000
_cell.length_c   1.000
_cell.angle_alpha   90.00
_cell.angle_beta   90.00
_cell.angle_gamma   90.00
#
_symmetry.space_group_name_H-M   'P 1'
#
loop_
_entity.id
_entity.type
_entity.pdbx_description
1 polymer ?
#
loop_
_entity_poly.entity_id
_entity_poly.type
_entity_poly.pdbx_seq_one_letter_code
_entity_poly.pdbx_strand_id
1 'polypeptide(L)'
;KATAEDFKLSYINNSFEYTGSDVKPETTDIRVQDVNGKTIDGAVKFVTPTTASKEVGSYEANAEIDMSKFENYSGTLTTKVEGKYNVVARDLSKCTVTVKAKPASTDNKAVALTASDLTIKDAKGNVLPLTDSDIAVTVPANAIASGTYTVTVGPKSGTKNVTGSASATLTLYASDISDAIELDATAQAELAKAAYYTGSQITKDTTKFVGHIYKKGTTQYLDQNQYTVEFGTNVNAGSEAGIVRIVGKNTYAGSVKEYKFAITPATIKKTEVTDVEYKEGATDKDYAPTVTITAENGDKKTWTLKEGTDYTVTYAIKKNTSGVAENVLGNKIVATIKYSKDAVTNYGLTSDTVTDETSTIVGKTLTSANIKMDKTSYDYTGKAIVPEYKVYDGDKLLKEGTDYIVKNTIGGKDVGEATLVITGAGTYNSKIDATAKFNVVPVSADK
;
A
#
# COMPACT_ATOMS: atom_id res chain seq x y z
N LYS A 1 -36.13 -8.22 -6.82
CA LYS A 1 -34.91 -7.89 -7.56
C LYS A 1 -34.70 -6.40 -7.38
N ALA A 2 -33.53 -5.96 -6.86
CA ALA A 2 -33.24 -4.52 -6.74
C ALA A 2 -33.25 -3.86 -8.11
N THR A 3 -33.81 -2.67 -8.18
CA THR A 3 -33.82 -1.82 -9.37
C THR A 3 -33.12 -0.50 -9.05
N ALA A 4 -32.80 0.28 -10.08
CA ALA A 4 -32.19 1.61 -9.91
C ALA A 4 -33.07 2.57 -9.09
N GLU A 5 -34.39 2.35 -9.08
CA GLU A 5 -35.37 3.18 -8.37
C GLU A 5 -35.36 2.96 -6.85
N ASP A 6 -34.77 1.85 -6.39
CA ASP A 6 -34.67 1.52 -4.97
C ASP A 6 -33.55 2.31 -4.26
N PHE A 7 -32.71 3.05 -5.00
CA PHE A 7 -31.55 3.74 -4.45
C PHE A 7 -31.40 5.14 -5.05
N LYS A 8 -31.07 6.08 -4.20
CA LYS A 8 -30.74 7.45 -4.60
C LYS A 8 -29.24 7.67 -4.49
N LEU A 9 -28.57 8.00 -5.61
CA LEU A 9 -27.18 8.35 -5.68
C LEU A 9 -27.03 9.84 -5.92
N SER A 10 -26.24 10.52 -5.10
CA SER A 10 -25.97 11.94 -5.22
C SER A 10 -24.50 12.25 -5.00
N TYR A 11 -24.01 13.33 -5.58
CA TYR A 11 -22.65 13.80 -5.36
C TYR A 11 -22.51 14.43 -3.96
N ILE A 12 -21.49 14.02 -3.20
CA ILE A 12 -21.00 14.69 -2.00
C ILE A 12 -20.10 15.86 -2.42
N ASN A 13 -19.19 15.59 -3.37
CA ASN A 13 -18.37 16.57 -4.07
C ASN A 13 -18.66 16.45 -5.57
N ASN A 14 -18.99 17.56 -6.21
CA ASN A 14 -19.34 17.61 -7.63
C ASN A 14 -18.49 18.60 -8.43
N SER A 15 -17.36 19.06 -7.89
CA SER A 15 -16.49 20.03 -8.56
C SER A 15 -15.03 19.58 -8.48
N PHE A 16 -14.41 19.38 -9.62
CA PHE A 16 -13.06 18.86 -9.76
C PHE A 16 -12.26 19.75 -10.72
N GLU A 17 -11.04 20.06 -10.34
CA GLU A 17 -10.19 20.89 -11.20
C GLU A 17 -9.63 20.08 -12.39
N TYR A 18 -9.52 20.72 -13.54
CA TYR A 18 -8.88 20.18 -14.73
C TYR A 18 -7.47 19.66 -14.44
N THR A 19 -7.14 18.49 -14.95
CA THR A 19 -5.85 17.81 -14.69
C THR A 19 -4.99 17.60 -15.94
N GLY A 20 -5.53 17.86 -17.14
CA GLY A 20 -4.92 17.49 -18.42
C GLY A 20 -5.27 16.06 -18.87
N SER A 21 -5.99 15.31 -18.05
CA SER A 21 -6.50 13.95 -18.32
C SER A 21 -7.96 13.87 -17.94
N ASP A 22 -8.61 12.73 -18.25
CA ASP A 22 -10.00 12.51 -17.83
C ASP A 22 -10.13 12.62 -16.30
N VAL A 23 -11.14 13.37 -15.88
CA VAL A 23 -11.47 13.63 -14.48
C VAL A 23 -12.75 12.90 -14.13
N LYS A 24 -12.74 12.14 -13.07
CA LYS A 24 -13.92 11.43 -12.57
C LYS A 24 -14.04 11.60 -11.06
N PRO A 25 -15.26 11.58 -10.52
CA PRO A 25 -15.45 11.47 -9.08
C PRO A 25 -14.88 10.16 -8.53
N GLU A 26 -14.34 10.19 -7.34
CA GLU A 26 -13.95 9.00 -6.59
C GLU A 26 -15.19 8.35 -5.93
N THR A 27 -15.05 7.12 -5.46
CA THR A 27 -16.16 6.40 -4.80
C THR A 27 -16.65 7.12 -3.55
N THR A 28 -15.78 7.85 -2.87
CA THR A 28 -16.07 8.67 -1.68
C THR A 28 -16.79 9.97 -2.00
N ASP A 29 -16.81 10.39 -3.26
CA ASP A 29 -17.55 11.60 -3.70
C ASP A 29 -19.03 11.31 -3.96
N ILE A 30 -19.47 10.05 -3.86
CA ILE A 30 -20.84 9.63 -4.11
C ILE A 30 -21.49 9.12 -2.83
N ARG A 31 -22.66 9.67 -2.51
CA ARG A 31 -23.54 9.20 -1.44
C ARG A 31 -24.58 8.25 -2.02
N VAL A 32 -24.78 7.13 -1.37
CA VAL A 32 -25.85 6.16 -1.68
C VAL A 32 -26.86 6.18 -0.53
N GLN A 33 -28.14 6.32 -0.86
CA GLN A 33 -29.23 6.24 0.10
C GLN A 33 -30.26 5.22 -0.37
N ASP A 34 -30.86 4.49 0.59
CA ASP A 34 -32.02 3.63 0.33
C ASP A 34 -33.32 4.45 0.17
N VAL A 35 -34.42 3.78 -0.11
CA VAL A 35 -35.75 4.40 -0.26
C VAL A 35 -36.22 5.14 1.00
N ASN A 36 -35.66 4.84 2.18
CA ASN A 36 -35.98 5.47 3.45
C ASN A 36 -35.04 6.65 3.75
N GLY A 37 -34.11 6.97 2.86
CA GLY A 37 -33.12 8.03 3.02
C GLY A 37 -31.92 7.66 3.90
N LYS A 38 -31.77 6.40 4.31
CA LYS A 38 -30.62 5.93 5.09
C LYS A 38 -29.39 5.88 4.19
N THR A 39 -28.32 6.57 4.58
CA THR A 39 -27.03 6.52 3.90
C THR A 39 -26.32 5.18 4.16
N ILE A 40 -25.75 4.58 3.13
CA ILE A 40 -25.00 3.35 3.19
C ILE A 40 -23.54 3.62 2.78
N ASP A 41 -22.67 3.67 3.76
CA ASP A 41 -21.26 3.97 3.56
C ASP A 41 -20.52 2.82 2.88
N GLY A 42 -19.56 3.16 2.02
CA GLY A 42 -18.70 2.20 1.32
C GLY A 42 -19.46 1.29 0.33
N ALA A 43 -20.66 1.68 -0.09
CA ALA A 43 -21.46 0.91 -1.05
C ALA A 43 -21.00 1.11 -2.50
N VAL A 44 -20.30 2.19 -2.84
CA VAL A 44 -19.83 2.46 -4.21
C VAL A 44 -18.52 1.72 -4.46
N LYS A 45 -18.49 0.90 -5.53
CA LYS A 45 -17.28 0.20 -5.99
C LYS A 45 -16.51 0.98 -7.06
N PHE A 46 -17.25 1.49 -8.04
CA PHE A 46 -16.67 2.21 -9.19
C PHE A 46 -17.55 3.38 -9.57
N VAL A 47 -16.91 4.42 -10.09
CA VAL A 47 -17.59 5.54 -10.75
C VAL A 47 -17.07 5.65 -12.19
N THR A 48 -17.99 5.69 -13.14
CA THR A 48 -17.65 5.74 -14.57
C THR A 48 -18.38 6.93 -15.21
N PRO A 49 -17.66 7.94 -15.76
CA PRO A 49 -18.27 8.98 -16.57
C PRO A 49 -19.01 8.40 -17.77
N THR A 50 -20.13 8.99 -18.15
CA THR A 50 -20.91 8.54 -19.31
C THR A 50 -20.27 8.96 -20.64
N THR A 51 -19.40 9.97 -20.61
CA THR A 51 -18.60 10.47 -21.74
C THR A 51 -17.20 10.84 -21.25
N ALA A 52 -16.24 10.99 -22.18
CA ALA A 52 -14.92 11.51 -21.85
C ALA A 52 -15.05 12.88 -21.16
N SER A 53 -14.41 13.01 -19.99
CA SER A 53 -14.57 14.16 -19.08
C SER A 53 -13.26 14.91 -18.84
N LYS A 54 -12.47 15.04 -19.90
CA LYS A 54 -11.18 15.74 -19.86
C LYS A 54 -11.33 17.27 -19.75
N GLU A 55 -12.18 17.85 -20.60
CA GLU A 55 -12.29 19.31 -20.76
C GLU A 55 -13.15 19.96 -19.66
N VAL A 56 -13.00 21.27 -19.46
CA VAL A 56 -13.90 22.05 -18.59
C VAL A 56 -15.33 21.94 -19.07
N GLY A 57 -16.23 21.49 -18.21
CA GLY A 57 -17.63 21.21 -18.56
C GLY A 57 -18.39 20.50 -17.45
N SER A 58 -19.64 20.12 -17.76
CA SER A 58 -20.53 19.41 -16.85
C SER A 58 -20.81 18.02 -17.41
N TYR A 59 -20.57 17.01 -16.60
CA TYR A 59 -20.58 15.60 -16.99
C TYR A 59 -21.50 14.78 -16.10
N GLU A 60 -21.96 13.66 -16.61
CA GLU A 60 -22.74 12.67 -15.89
C GLU A 60 -21.90 11.43 -15.63
N ALA A 61 -22.19 10.72 -14.54
CA ALA A 61 -21.54 9.46 -14.25
C ALA A 61 -22.55 8.40 -13.79
N ASN A 62 -22.19 7.15 -14.03
CA ASN A 62 -22.81 5.98 -13.41
C ASN A 62 -21.92 5.52 -12.25
N ALA A 63 -22.53 4.93 -11.23
CA ALA A 63 -21.82 4.26 -10.17
C ALA A 63 -22.25 2.79 -10.07
N GLU A 64 -21.28 1.91 -9.85
CA GLU A 64 -21.52 0.51 -9.50
C GLU A 64 -21.58 0.39 -7.99
N ILE A 65 -22.68 -0.18 -7.49
CA ILE A 65 -22.97 -0.35 -6.07
C ILE A 65 -22.76 -1.81 -5.69
N ASP A 66 -22.11 -2.05 -4.55
CA ASP A 66 -22.06 -3.33 -3.88
C ASP A 66 -23.37 -3.60 -3.15
N MET A 67 -24.18 -4.46 -3.74
CA MET A 67 -25.49 -4.80 -3.19
C MET A 67 -25.40 -5.62 -1.89
N SER A 68 -24.24 -6.23 -1.59
CA SER A 68 -24.04 -6.95 -0.32
C SER A 68 -23.98 -6.04 0.92
N LYS A 69 -23.90 -4.73 0.72
CA LYS A 69 -23.97 -3.73 1.78
C LYS A 69 -25.42 -3.43 2.25
N PHE A 70 -26.39 -4.01 1.57
CA PHE A 70 -27.83 -3.83 1.87
C PHE A 70 -28.44 -5.17 2.31
N GLU A 71 -29.26 -5.13 3.36
CA GLU A 71 -29.98 -6.33 3.81
C GLU A 71 -30.84 -6.90 2.68
N ASN A 72 -30.82 -8.22 2.54
CA ASN A 72 -31.57 -8.99 1.53
C ASN A 72 -31.14 -8.83 0.08
N TYR A 73 -29.96 -8.24 -0.21
CA TYR A 73 -29.44 -8.11 -1.56
C TYR A 73 -28.03 -8.70 -1.70
N SER A 74 -27.66 -9.03 -2.94
CA SER A 74 -26.33 -9.52 -3.29
C SER A 74 -25.97 -9.12 -4.73
N GLY A 75 -24.68 -9.16 -5.08
CA GLY A 75 -24.17 -8.80 -6.39
C GLY A 75 -23.89 -7.31 -6.54
N THR A 76 -24.00 -6.78 -7.75
CA THR A 76 -23.75 -5.38 -8.08
C THR A 76 -24.91 -4.79 -8.85
N LEU A 77 -25.11 -3.48 -8.71
CA LEU A 77 -26.07 -2.69 -9.46
C LEU A 77 -25.37 -1.46 -10.01
N THR A 78 -25.43 -1.24 -11.33
CA THR A 78 -24.94 0.00 -11.94
C THR A 78 -26.11 0.92 -12.22
N THR A 79 -26.04 2.15 -11.69
CA THR A 79 -27.07 3.16 -11.91
C THR A 79 -26.48 4.55 -12.03
N LYS A 80 -27.27 5.49 -12.59
CA LYS A 80 -26.87 6.86 -12.77
C LYS A 80 -26.80 7.60 -11.44
N VAL A 81 -25.77 8.44 -11.27
CA VAL A 81 -25.69 9.40 -10.16
C VAL A 81 -26.54 10.63 -10.53
N GLU A 82 -27.45 11.04 -9.63
CA GLU A 82 -28.30 12.20 -9.86
C GLU A 82 -27.49 13.51 -9.96
N GLY A 83 -27.87 14.34 -10.93
CA GLY A 83 -27.19 15.59 -11.23
C GLY A 83 -25.96 15.43 -12.11
N LYS A 84 -25.08 16.40 -12.04
CA LYS A 84 -23.83 16.45 -12.82
C LYS A 84 -22.67 16.84 -11.91
N TYR A 85 -21.49 16.34 -12.24
CA TYR A 85 -20.26 16.89 -11.70
C TYR A 85 -19.61 17.83 -12.74
N ASN A 86 -18.81 18.76 -12.27
CA ASN A 86 -18.19 19.78 -13.09
C ASN A 86 -16.68 19.60 -13.08
N VAL A 87 -16.07 19.61 -14.26
CA VAL A 87 -14.64 19.87 -14.40
C VAL A 87 -14.49 21.39 -14.54
N VAL A 88 -13.82 22.01 -13.58
CA VAL A 88 -13.57 23.46 -13.54
C VAL A 88 -12.14 23.77 -13.94
N ALA A 89 -11.89 25.01 -14.40
CA ALA A 89 -10.56 25.41 -14.83
C ALA A 89 -9.52 25.29 -13.72
N ARG A 90 -8.32 24.82 -14.07
CA ARG A 90 -7.16 24.78 -13.18
C ARG A 90 -6.57 26.17 -13.01
N ASP A 91 -6.40 26.62 -11.79
CA ASP A 91 -5.73 27.88 -11.49
C ASP A 91 -4.21 27.66 -11.33
N LEU A 92 -3.44 28.11 -12.31
CA LEU A 92 -1.98 27.98 -12.32
C LEU A 92 -1.30 28.73 -11.17
N SER A 93 -1.93 29.77 -10.62
CA SER A 93 -1.36 30.51 -9.49
C SER A 93 -1.21 29.65 -8.22
N LYS A 94 -1.94 28.51 -8.15
CA LYS A 94 -1.89 27.51 -7.08
C LYS A 94 -0.98 26.32 -7.41
N CYS A 95 -0.32 26.35 -8.56
CA CYS A 95 0.56 25.29 -9.03
C CYS A 95 2.03 25.67 -8.81
N THR A 96 2.86 24.64 -8.63
CA THR A 96 4.32 24.77 -8.68
C THR A 96 4.79 24.47 -10.09
N VAL A 97 5.56 25.36 -10.69
CA VAL A 97 6.13 25.18 -12.02
C VAL A 97 7.65 25.13 -11.93
N THR A 98 8.25 24.11 -12.52
CA THR A 98 9.70 24.03 -12.73
C THR A 98 10.00 23.97 -14.21
N VAL A 99 11.08 24.61 -14.63
CA VAL A 99 11.51 24.68 -16.03
C VAL A 99 12.78 23.85 -16.20
N LYS A 100 12.83 23.04 -17.23
CA LYS A 100 14.05 22.35 -17.65
C LYS A 100 15.07 23.37 -18.12
N ALA A 101 16.29 23.34 -17.59
CA ALA A 101 17.37 24.20 -18.06
C ALA A 101 17.68 23.95 -19.54
N LYS A 102 18.06 25.02 -20.25
CA LYS A 102 18.36 25.01 -21.68
C LYS A 102 19.76 25.56 -21.97
N PRO A 103 20.37 25.21 -23.12
CA PRO A 103 21.55 25.94 -23.59
C PRO A 103 21.20 27.38 -23.87
N ALA A 104 22.17 28.28 -23.65
CA ALA A 104 22.08 29.65 -24.11
C ALA A 104 21.94 29.68 -25.65
N SER A 105 21.30 30.74 -26.15
CA SER A 105 21.03 30.89 -27.57
C SER A 105 22.34 31.13 -28.36
N THR A 106 22.41 30.51 -29.53
CA THR A 106 23.51 30.71 -30.47
C THR A 106 23.11 31.64 -31.65
N ASP A 107 21.84 31.93 -31.81
CA ASP A 107 21.30 32.76 -32.91
C ASP A 107 20.84 34.17 -32.48
N ASN A 108 21.21 34.56 -31.26
CA ASN A 108 20.90 35.85 -30.64
C ASN A 108 19.38 36.13 -30.50
N LYS A 109 18.56 35.07 -30.41
CA LYS A 109 17.14 35.15 -30.11
C LYS A 109 16.86 34.54 -28.74
N ALA A 110 15.81 35.04 -28.07
CA ALA A 110 15.36 34.43 -26.83
C ALA A 110 15.03 32.93 -27.00
N VAL A 111 15.44 32.12 -26.05
CA VAL A 111 15.16 30.68 -26.07
C VAL A 111 13.66 30.45 -26.00
N ALA A 112 13.12 29.60 -26.86
CA ALA A 112 11.73 29.22 -26.86
C ALA A 112 11.49 28.04 -25.87
N LEU A 113 10.37 28.09 -25.17
CA LEU A 113 9.90 27.02 -24.28
C LEU A 113 8.52 26.53 -24.73
N THR A 114 8.31 25.22 -24.54
CA THR A 114 7.03 24.54 -24.75
C THR A 114 6.56 23.90 -23.45
N ALA A 115 5.35 23.37 -23.41
CA ALA A 115 4.85 22.63 -22.25
C ALA A 115 5.76 21.44 -21.89
N SER A 116 6.42 20.81 -22.85
CA SER A 116 7.35 19.68 -22.61
C SER A 116 8.64 20.08 -21.87
N ASP A 117 8.93 21.37 -21.79
CA ASP A 117 10.06 21.90 -21.03
C ASP A 117 9.71 22.19 -19.58
N LEU A 118 8.44 21.96 -19.19
CA LEU A 118 7.92 22.28 -17.87
C LEU A 118 7.51 21.03 -17.11
N THR A 119 7.63 21.11 -15.80
CA THR A 119 6.92 20.19 -14.87
C THR A 119 5.99 21.05 -14.03
N ILE A 120 4.69 20.84 -14.17
CA ILE A 120 3.66 21.57 -13.44
C ILE A 120 3.03 20.61 -12.43
N LYS A 121 3.00 21.00 -11.16
CA LYS A 121 2.43 20.21 -10.08
C LYS A 121 1.33 20.98 -9.37
N ASP A 122 0.25 20.27 -9.00
CA ASP A 122 -0.79 20.82 -8.15
C ASP A 122 -0.30 21.00 -6.68
N ALA A 123 -1.16 21.58 -5.85
CA ALA A 123 -0.86 21.78 -4.43
C ALA A 123 -0.63 20.47 -3.62
N LYS A 124 -1.06 19.32 -4.17
CA LYS A 124 -0.83 17.98 -3.58
C LYS A 124 0.47 17.34 -4.10
N GLY A 125 1.17 18.00 -5.05
CA GLY A 125 2.39 17.49 -5.65
C GLY A 125 2.19 16.58 -6.88
N ASN A 126 0.95 16.37 -7.34
CA ASN A 126 0.67 15.59 -8.53
C ASN A 126 1.12 16.32 -9.79
N VAL A 127 1.79 15.62 -10.69
CA VAL A 127 2.18 16.18 -12.00
C VAL A 127 0.95 16.30 -12.88
N LEU A 128 0.77 17.49 -13.47
CA LEU A 128 -0.30 17.80 -14.41
C LEU A 128 0.23 17.71 -15.84
N PRO A 129 -0.27 16.80 -16.70
CA PRO A 129 0.18 16.62 -18.08
C PRO A 129 -0.45 17.69 -19.01
N LEU A 130 -0.23 18.97 -18.69
CA LEU A 130 -0.68 20.08 -19.51
C LEU A 130 0.17 20.19 -20.80
N THR A 131 -0.47 20.62 -21.88
CA THR A 131 0.13 20.69 -23.20
C THR A 131 0.15 22.14 -23.74
N ASP A 132 0.79 22.35 -24.88
CA ASP A 132 0.80 23.65 -25.56
C ASP A 132 -0.59 24.12 -26.05
N SER A 133 -1.61 23.26 -25.97
CA SER A 133 -3.02 23.67 -26.15
C SER A 133 -3.64 24.24 -24.88
N ASP A 134 -3.11 23.91 -23.72
CA ASP A 134 -3.61 24.38 -22.43
C ASP A 134 -2.89 25.63 -21.94
N ILE A 135 -1.57 25.69 -22.14
CA ILE A 135 -0.69 26.74 -21.60
C ILE A 135 0.14 27.44 -22.66
N ALA A 136 0.54 28.67 -22.34
CA ALA A 136 1.54 29.43 -23.07
C ALA A 136 2.65 29.86 -22.11
N VAL A 137 3.90 29.80 -22.58
CA VAL A 137 5.08 30.23 -21.81
C VAL A 137 5.58 31.56 -22.39
N THR A 138 5.67 32.56 -21.54
CA THR A 138 6.28 33.86 -21.92
C THR A 138 7.71 33.88 -21.39
N VAL A 139 8.66 33.93 -22.30
CA VAL A 139 10.09 34.04 -22.04
C VAL A 139 10.54 35.46 -22.27
N PRO A 140 11.33 36.07 -21.38
CA PRO A 140 11.87 37.44 -21.61
C PRO A 140 12.72 37.52 -22.87
N ALA A 141 12.59 38.61 -23.63
CA ALA A 141 13.33 38.80 -24.88
C ALA A 141 14.86 38.81 -24.73
N ASN A 142 15.37 39.07 -23.49
CA ASN A 142 16.79 39.03 -23.16
C ASN A 142 17.28 37.68 -22.66
N ALA A 143 16.44 36.61 -22.66
CA ALA A 143 16.85 35.27 -22.30
C ALA A 143 17.64 34.62 -23.44
N ILE A 144 18.84 35.12 -23.68
CA ILE A 144 19.75 34.76 -24.76
C ILE A 144 21.04 34.14 -24.21
N ALA A 145 21.76 34.85 -23.32
CA ALA A 145 23.00 34.44 -22.73
C ALA A 145 22.80 33.46 -21.55
N SER A 146 23.85 32.78 -21.12
CA SER A 146 23.82 31.99 -19.89
C SER A 146 23.46 32.86 -18.68
N GLY A 147 22.60 32.33 -17.81
CA GLY A 147 22.05 33.05 -16.65
C GLY A 147 20.69 32.53 -16.24
N THR A 148 20.05 33.22 -15.31
CA THR A 148 18.70 32.89 -14.82
C THR A 148 17.71 33.95 -15.25
N TYR A 149 16.55 33.50 -15.70
CA TYR A 149 15.47 34.36 -16.22
C TYR A 149 14.15 33.94 -15.60
N THR A 150 13.31 34.90 -15.26
CA THR A 150 11.94 34.62 -14.84
C THR A 150 11.05 34.46 -16.06
N VAL A 151 10.40 33.31 -16.17
CA VAL A 151 9.39 33.03 -17.17
C VAL A 151 8.01 33.01 -16.55
N THR A 152 6.99 33.35 -17.34
CA THR A 152 5.59 33.29 -16.91
C THR A 152 4.85 32.21 -17.70
N VAL A 153 4.14 31.36 -17.02
CA VAL A 153 3.29 30.32 -17.59
C VAL A 153 1.84 30.71 -17.32
N GLY A 154 1.08 30.88 -18.38
CA GLY A 154 -0.33 31.28 -18.33
C GLY A 154 -1.20 30.45 -19.25
N PRO A 155 -2.52 30.70 -19.30
CA PRO A 155 -3.42 30.00 -20.20
C PRO A 155 -3.09 30.29 -21.68
N LYS A 156 -3.18 29.26 -22.50
CA LYS A 156 -3.19 29.45 -23.98
C LYS A 156 -4.41 30.25 -24.40
N SER A 157 -4.22 31.15 -25.33
CA SER A 157 -5.36 31.92 -25.87
C SER A 157 -6.46 30.99 -26.41
N GLY A 158 -7.69 31.19 -25.93
CA GLY A 158 -8.86 30.41 -26.32
C GLY A 158 -9.10 29.14 -25.48
N THR A 159 -8.17 28.71 -24.61
CA THR A 159 -8.45 27.62 -23.67
C THR A 159 -9.45 28.03 -22.59
N LYS A 160 -10.29 27.08 -22.16
CA LYS A 160 -11.16 27.21 -20.99
C LYS A 160 -10.65 26.38 -19.80
N ASN A 161 -9.63 25.57 -20.05
CA ASN A 161 -9.16 24.52 -19.11
C ASN A 161 -8.28 25.07 -17.99
N VAL A 162 -7.65 26.22 -18.24
CA VAL A 162 -6.64 26.79 -17.37
C VAL A 162 -6.90 28.28 -17.15
N THR A 163 -6.67 28.76 -15.94
CA THR A 163 -6.75 30.17 -15.54
C THR A 163 -5.54 30.58 -14.72
N GLY A 164 -5.42 31.87 -14.44
CA GLY A 164 -4.30 32.37 -13.62
C GLY A 164 -2.94 32.22 -14.31
N SER A 165 -1.88 32.52 -13.59
CA SER A 165 -0.51 32.36 -14.08
C SER A 165 0.43 32.03 -12.95
N ALA A 166 1.53 31.36 -13.28
CA ALA A 166 2.63 31.06 -12.38
C ALA A 166 3.96 31.58 -12.97
N SER A 167 4.88 31.98 -12.10
CA SER A 167 6.25 32.31 -12.50
C SER A 167 7.19 31.16 -12.15
N ALA A 168 8.19 30.97 -13.00
CA ALA A 168 9.24 29.98 -12.77
C ALA A 168 10.60 30.49 -13.23
N THR A 169 11.68 29.87 -12.75
CA THR A 169 13.04 30.24 -13.13
C THR A 169 13.52 29.36 -14.29
N LEU A 170 13.87 29.98 -15.41
CA LEU A 170 14.61 29.37 -16.50
C LEU A 170 16.10 29.61 -16.26
N THR A 171 16.90 28.54 -16.26
CA THR A 171 18.36 28.61 -16.28
C THR A 171 18.87 28.30 -17.67
N LEU A 172 19.66 29.24 -18.24
CA LEU A 172 20.41 29.04 -19.47
C LEU A 172 21.89 28.78 -19.12
N TYR A 173 22.44 27.67 -19.63
CA TYR A 173 23.84 27.29 -19.42
C TYR A 173 24.71 27.56 -20.66
N ALA A 174 26.00 27.87 -20.45
CA ALA A 174 26.93 28.15 -21.55
C ALA A 174 27.37 26.87 -22.28
N SER A 175 27.49 25.75 -21.54
CA SER A 175 27.89 24.44 -22.09
C SER A 175 27.05 23.35 -21.43
N ASP A 176 26.68 22.33 -22.20
CA ASP A 176 25.93 21.18 -21.67
C ASP A 176 26.88 20.11 -21.15
N ILE A 177 26.80 19.80 -19.85
CA ILE A 177 27.62 18.75 -19.25
C ILE A 177 27.26 17.36 -19.82
N SER A 178 26.04 17.16 -20.32
CA SER A 178 25.59 15.87 -20.84
C SER A 178 26.40 15.39 -22.03
N ASP A 179 26.85 16.33 -22.86
CA ASP A 179 27.63 16.07 -24.05
C ASP A 179 29.13 16.23 -23.83
N ALA A 180 29.54 16.81 -22.70
CA ALA A 180 30.89 17.23 -22.40
C ALA A 180 31.73 16.20 -21.59
N ILE A 181 31.08 15.15 -21.04
CA ILE A 181 31.71 14.26 -20.07
C ILE A 181 31.52 12.77 -20.37
N GLU A 182 32.47 11.99 -19.85
CA GLU A 182 32.45 10.52 -19.80
C GLU A 182 32.95 10.04 -18.43
N LEU A 183 32.44 8.90 -17.97
CA LEU A 183 32.93 8.24 -16.76
C LEU A 183 34.20 7.47 -17.03
N ASP A 184 35.18 7.52 -16.13
CA ASP A 184 36.34 6.62 -16.18
C ASP A 184 36.00 5.19 -15.75
N ALA A 185 36.95 4.27 -15.80
CA ALA A 185 36.75 2.88 -15.42
C ALA A 185 36.30 2.70 -13.96
N THR A 186 36.73 3.56 -13.05
CA THR A 186 36.35 3.52 -11.63
C THR A 186 34.86 3.88 -11.46
N ALA A 187 34.42 4.97 -12.07
CA ALA A 187 33.02 5.41 -12.00
C ALA A 187 32.10 4.44 -12.76
N GLN A 188 32.53 3.90 -13.89
CA GLN A 188 31.80 2.86 -14.62
C GLN A 188 31.66 1.58 -13.80
N ALA A 189 32.68 1.12 -13.11
CA ALA A 189 32.63 -0.06 -12.25
C ALA A 189 31.68 0.17 -11.05
N GLU A 190 31.70 1.36 -10.45
CA GLU A 190 30.75 1.69 -9.37
C GLU A 190 29.31 1.73 -9.88
N LEU A 191 29.08 2.33 -11.05
CA LEU A 191 27.74 2.36 -11.67
C LEU A 191 27.21 0.95 -11.94
N ALA A 192 28.09 0.03 -12.40
CA ALA A 192 27.74 -1.34 -12.73
C ALA A 192 27.57 -2.29 -11.53
N LYS A 193 27.96 -1.88 -10.30
CA LYS A 193 27.72 -2.70 -9.11
C LYS A 193 26.26 -3.08 -8.99
N ALA A 194 26.03 -4.33 -8.59
CA ALA A 194 24.67 -4.79 -8.29
C ALA A 194 23.99 -3.90 -7.25
N ALA A 195 22.75 -3.57 -7.50
CA ALA A 195 21.88 -2.85 -6.59
C ALA A 195 20.57 -3.64 -6.43
N TYR A 196 20.12 -3.81 -5.22
CA TYR A 196 18.95 -4.62 -4.90
C TYR A 196 17.90 -3.77 -4.19
N TYR A 197 16.65 -4.01 -4.51
CA TYR A 197 15.53 -3.34 -3.83
C TYR A 197 15.60 -3.54 -2.31
N THR A 198 15.36 -2.45 -1.57
CA THR A 198 15.42 -2.45 -0.09
C THR A 198 14.22 -1.76 0.55
N GLY A 199 13.31 -1.19 -0.25
CA GLY A 199 12.24 -0.29 0.23
C GLY A 199 12.72 1.12 0.60
N SER A 200 14.01 1.41 0.42
CA SER A 200 14.63 2.71 0.72
C SER A 200 15.46 3.19 -0.45
N GLN A 201 15.82 4.47 -0.44
CA GLN A 201 16.69 5.03 -1.48
C GLN A 201 18.01 4.27 -1.58
N ILE A 202 18.38 3.91 -2.80
CA ILE A 202 19.66 3.27 -3.14
C ILE A 202 20.59 4.31 -3.73
N THR A 203 21.78 4.39 -3.17
CA THR A 203 22.85 5.27 -3.63
C THR A 203 24.07 4.47 -4.04
N LYS A 204 24.90 5.04 -4.89
CA LYS A 204 26.26 4.56 -5.20
C LYS A 204 27.27 5.35 -4.37
N ASP A 205 28.50 4.86 -4.31
CA ASP A 205 29.58 5.57 -3.61
C ASP A 205 29.97 6.83 -4.40
N THR A 206 29.62 8.02 -3.88
CA THR A 206 29.93 9.30 -4.52
C THR A 206 31.42 9.53 -4.74
N THR A 207 32.29 8.98 -3.86
CA THR A 207 33.74 9.14 -3.96
C THR A 207 34.31 8.45 -5.23
N LYS A 208 33.57 7.52 -5.82
CA LYS A 208 33.92 6.82 -7.06
C LYS A 208 33.51 7.59 -8.32
N PHE A 209 32.76 8.69 -8.16
CA PHE A 209 32.38 9.60 -9.25
C PHE A 209 33.14 10.91 -9.16
N VAL A 210 33.32 11.46 -7.93
CA VAL A 210 34.07 12.69 -7.73
C VAL A 210 35.54 12.48 -8.07
N GLY A 211 36.04 13.23 -9.05
CA GLY A 211 37.42 13.06 -9.59
C GLY A 211 37.60 11.93 -10.61
N HIS A 212 36.50 11.25 -10.98
CA HIS A 212 36.50 10.12 -11.93
C HIS A 212 35.66 10.39 -13.19
N ILE A 213 35.58 11.67 -13.59
CA ILE A 213 34.86 12.14 -14.78
C ILE A 213 35.83 12.78 -15.74
N TYR A 214 35.89 12.26 -16.96
CA TYR A 214 36.69 12.84 -18.03
C TYR A 214 35.92 13.87 -18.85
N LYS A 215 36.63 14.83 -19.43
CA LYS A 215 36.14 15.57 -20.59
C LYS A 215 36.07 14.59 -21.77
N LYS A 216 34.91 14.53 -22.42
CA LYS A 216 34.59 13.58 -23.48
C LYS A 216 35.68 13.56 -24.57
N GLY A 217 36.07 12.36 -24.96
CA GLY A 217 37.10 12.14 -25.99
C GLY A 217 38.53 12.51 -25.56
N THR A 218 38.77 12.71 -24.27
CA THR A 218 40.11 13.03 -23.71
C THR A 218 40.44 12.16 -22.50
N THR A 219 41.69 12.19 -22.05
CA THR A 219 42.12 11.60 -20.77
C THR A 219 42.21 12.65 -19.66
N GLN A 220 41.70 13.88 -19.91
CA GLN A 220 41.75 14.98 -18.95
C GLN A 220 40.50 14.93 -18.04
N TYR A 221 40.72 14.83 -16.73
CA TYR A 221 39.62 14.93 -15.75
C TYR A 221 38.95 16.29 -15.78
N LEU A 222 37.62 16.28 -15.62
CA LEU A 222 36.86 17.50 -15.37
C LEU A 222 37.15 17.98 -13.96
N ASP A 223 37.41 19.29 -13.82
CA ASP A 223 37.60 19.90 -12.49
C ASP A 223 36.37 19.67 -11.61
N GLN A 224 36.59 19.24 -10.36
CA GLN A 224 35.55 18.92 -9.41
C GLN A 224 34.65 20.11 -9.03
N ASN A 225 35.13 21.34 -9.22
CA ASN A 225 34.31 22.53 -9.02
C ASN A 225 33.25 22.75 -10.12
N GLN A 226 33.34 22.04 -11.23
CA GLN A 226 32.45 22.17 -12.38
C GLN A 226 31.19 21.29 -12.26
N TYR A 227 31.08 20.43 -11.24
CA TYR A 227 29.94 19.54 -11.08
C TYR A 227 29.67 19.12 -9.63
N THR A 228 28.50 18.54 -9.40
CA THR A 228 28.17 17.73 -8.23
C THR A 228 27.61 16.38 -8.65
N VAL A 229 27.68 15.39 -7.75
CA VAL A 229 27.07 14.07 -7.93
C VAL A 229 25.85 13.97 -7.04
N GLU A 230 24.72 13.66 -7.64
CA GLU A 230 23.44 13.51 -6.96
C GLU A 230 22.78 12.18 -7.33
N PHE A 231 21.81 11.75 -6.57
CA PHE A 231 21.06 10.53 -6.85
C PHE A 231 19.59 10.86 -7.08
N GLY A 232 18.95 10.07 -7.94
CA GLY A 232 17.48 10.04 -8.05
C GLY A 232 16.83 9.51 -6.78
N THR A 233 15.52 9.34 -6.80
CA THR A 233 14.79 8.70 -5.70
C THR A 233 15.21 7.25 -5.49
N ASN A 234 15.53 6.54 -6.58
CA ASN A 234 16.17 5.21 -6.61
C ASN A 234 15.55 4.22 -5.60
N VAL A 235 14.25 4.22 -5.46
CA VAL A 235 13.55 3.36 -4.48
C VAL A 235 13.02 2.10 -5.15
N ASN A 236 12.36 2.24 -6.32
CA ASN A 236 11.70 1.12 -6.98
C ASN A 236 12.66 0.27 -7.81
N ALA A 237 12.34 -1.01 -7.96
CA ALA A 237 13.06 -1.92 -8.82
C ALA A 237 12.81 -1.64 -10.31
N GLY A 238 13.77 -2.00 -11.15
CA GLY A 238 13.68 -1.87 -12.60
C GLY A 238 15.03 -1.85 -13.27
N SER A 239 15.07 -2.14 -14.58
CA SER A 239 16.31 -2.21 -15.36
C SER A 239 17.07 -0.88 -15.48
N GLU A 240 16.33 0.26 -15.36
CA GLU A 240 16.88 1.62 -15.42
C GLU A 240 16.32 2.51 -14.31
N ALA A 241 15.93 1.91 -13.17
CA ALA A 241 15.24 2.61 -12.09
C ALA A 241 16.18 3.45 -11.21
N GLY A 242 17.45 3.09 -11.16
CA GLY A 242 18.47 3.84 -10.44
C GLY A 242 19.08 4.93 -11.32
N ILE A 243 19.29 6.12 -10.76
CA ILE A 243 19.84 7.28 -11.44
C ILE A 243 20.98 7.87 -10.61
N VAL A 244 22.13 8.08 -11.27
CA VAL A 244 23.22 8.94 -10.80
C VAL A 244 23.22 10.18 -11.68
N ARG A 245 23.17 11.36 -11.08
CA ARG A 245 23.21 12.65 -11.77
C ARG A 245 24.56 13.33 -11.59
N ILE A 246 25.15 13.73 -12.67
CA ILE A 246 26.26 14.68 -12.68
C ILE A 246 25.63 16.02 -13.01
N VAL A 247 25.52 16.87 -12.00
CA VAL A 247 24.89 18.19 -12.09
C VAL A 247 25.95 19.24 -12.33
N GLY A 248 25.87 19.92 -13.46
CA GLY A 248 26.82 20.93 -13.89
C GLY A 248 26.81 22.16 -12.96
N LYS A 249 28.01 22.72 -12.74
CA LYS A 249 28.28 23.98 -12.07
C LYS A 249 29.09 24.92 -12.95
N ASN A 250 29.20 26.17 -12.56
CA ASN A 250 29.97 27.21 -13.27
C ASN A 250 29.71 27.19 -14.78
N THR A 251 30.65 26.80 -15.62
CA THR A 251 30.50 26.73 -17.08
C THR A 251 29.33 25.83 -17.53
N TYR A 252 28.99 24.83 -16.73
CA TYR A 252 27.93 23.84 -17.00
C TYR A 252 26.68 24.06 -16.14
N ALA A 253 26.59 25.20 -15.45
CA ALA A 253 25.49 25.47 -14.52
C ALA A 253 24.12 25.30 -15.20
N GLY A 254 23.26 24.49 -14.56
CA GLY A 254 21.91 24.18 -15.02
C GLY A 254 21.79 23.01 -15.97
N SER A 255 22.89 22.41 -16.42
CA SER A 255 22.85 21.16 -17.20
C SER A 255 23.08 19.92 -16.35
N VAL A 256 22.58 18.76 -16.78
CA VAL A 256 22.66 17.51 -16.03
C VAL A 256 22.93 16.35 -16.97
N LYS A 257 23.85 15.46 -16.57
CA LYS A 257 24.04 14.14 -17.19
C LYS A 257 23.48 13.08 -16.25
N GLU A 258 22.55 12.28 -16.74
CA GLU A 258 22.04 11.13 -16.01
C GLU A 258 22.70 9.84 -16.50
N TYR A 259 23.10 9.02 -15.54
CA TYR A 259 23.54 7.64 -15.75
C TYR A 259 22.59 6.73 -15.01
N LYS A 260 22.03 5.75 -15.73
CA LYS A 260 21.05 4.83 -15.17
C LYS A 260 21.71 3.52 -14.75
N PHE A 261 21.14 2.86 -13.74
CA PHE A 261 21.55 1.52 -13.32
C PHE A 261 20.33 0.71 -12.93
N ALA A 262 20.48 -0.62 -13.01
CA ALA A 262 19.42 -1.52 -12.61
C ALA A 262 19.29 -1.62 -11.08
N ILE A 263 18.07 -1.65 -10.60
CA ILE A 263 17.72 -2.06 -9.23
C ILE A 263 16.98 -3.39 -9.33
N THR A 264 17.64 -4.46 -8.92
CA THR A 264 17.11 -5.81 -8.99
C THR A 264 15.97 -5.96 -7.98
N PRO A 265 14.80 -6.49 -8.37
CA PRO A 265 13.71 -6.76 -7.44
C PRO A 265 14.13 -7.70 -6.30
N ALA A 266 13.50 -7.58 -5.17
CA ALA A 266 13.51 -8.62 -4.14
C ALA A 266 12.60 -9.79 -4.55
N THR A 267 12.61 -10.86 -3.79
CA THR A 267 11.74 -12.02 -4.01
C THR A 267 10.91 -12.31 -2.78
N ILE A 268 9.68 -12.77 -2.97
CA ILE A 268 8.90 -13.31 -1.87
C ILE A 268 9.53 -14.64 -1.43
N LYS A 269 9.94 -14.70 -0.17
CA LYS A 269 10.61 -15.87 0.41
C LYS A 269 9.62 -16.83 1.04
N LYS A 270 8.60 -16.26 1.71
CA LYS A 270 7.61 -17.04 2.44
C LYS A 270 6.32 -16.26 2.59
N THR A 271 5.21 -16.95 2.47
CA THR A 271 3.88 -16.51 2.89
C THR A 271 3.41 -17.47 3.98
N GLU A 272 2.94 -16.95 5.09
CA GLU A 272 2.38 -17.70 6.20
C GLU A 272 1.00 -17.15 6.52
N VAL A 273 0.03 -18.04 6.65
CA VAL A 273 -1.34 -17.73 7.05
C VAL A 273 -1.67 -18.55 8.29
N THR A 274 -2.03 -17.87 9.40
CA THR A 274 -2.32 -18.56 10.65
C THR A 274 -3.63 -19.34 10.56
N ASP A 275 -3.76 -20.40 11.34
CA ASP A 275 -5.04 -21.06 11.58
C ASP A 275 -5.99 -20.12 12.34
N VAL A 276 -7.28 -20.39 12.25
CA VAL A 276 -8.34 -19.64 12.94
C VAL A 276 -9.15 -20.55 13.82
N GLU A 277 -9.57 -20.07 15.00
CA GLU A 277 -10.42 -20.84 15.89
C GLU A 277 -11.86 -20.88 15.38
N TYR A 278 -12.51 -22.02 15.48
CA TYR A 278 -13.92 -22.21 15.13
C TYR A 278 -14.82 -21.22 15.88
N LYS A 279 -15.73 -20.61 15.15
CA LYS A 279 -16.80 -19.76 15.67
C LYS A 279 -18.16 -20.29 15.18
N GLU A 280 -19.07 -20.55 16.11
CA GLU A 280 -20.40 -21.04 15.78
C GLU A 280 -21.18 -20.01 14.93
N GLY A 281 -21.79 -20.45 13.83
CA GLY A 281 -22.54 -19.58 12.92
C GLY A 281 -21.68 -18.62 12.08
N ALA A 282 -20.36 -18.72 12.12
CA ALA A 282 -19.47 -17.81 11.39
C ALA A 282 -19.59 -17.96 9.87
N THR A 283 -19.40 -16.83 9.22
CA THR A 283 -19.33 -16.65 7.76
C THR A 283 -17.92 -16.19 7.37
N ASP A 284 -17.67 -15.97 6.08
CA ASP A 284 -16.40 -15.46 5.55
C ASP A 284 -15.88 -14.21 6.28
N LYS A 285 -16.78 -13.32 6.71
CA LYS A 285 -16.44 -12.04 7.37
C LYS A 285 -15.96 -12.18 8.82
N ASP A 286 -16.21 -13.33 9.42
CA ASP A 286 -15.92 -13.58 10.82
C ASP A 286 -14.51 -14.15 11.04
N TYR A 287 -13.85 -14.54 9.94
CA TYR A 287 -12.50 -15.08 9.93
C TYR A 287 -11.52 -14.10 9.28
N ALA A 288 -10.47 -13.78 10.01
CA ALA A 288 -9.36 -12.96 9.56
C ALA A 288 -8.04 -13.52 10.08
N PRO A 289 -7.53 -14.60 9.46
CA PRO A 289 -6.22 -15.13 9.84
C PRO A 289 -5.13 -14.08 9.60
N THR A 290 -4.07 -14.12 10.39
CA THR A 290 -2.92 -13.25 10.18
C THR A 290 -2.12 -13.74 8.98
N VAL A 291 -1.87 -12.85 8.02
CA VAL A 291 -1.00 -13.11 6.88
C VAL A 291 0.35 -12.45 7.13
N THR A 292 1.42 -13.22 7.03
CA THR A 292 2.80 -12.73 7.13
C THR A 292 3.53 -13.07 5.84
N ILE A 293 3.95 -12.06 5.09
CA ILE A 293 4.69 -12.21 3.84
C ILE A 293 6.11 -11.69 4.06
N THR A 294 7.10 -12.55 3.87
CA THR A 294 8.52 -12.21 4.02
C THR A 294 9.19 -12.17 2.66
N ALA A 295 9.92 -11.11 2.39
CA ALA A 295 10.76 -10.96 1.21
C ALA A 295 12.25 -11.01 1.55
N GLU A 296 13.07 -11.33 0.55
CA GLU A 296 14.53 -11.33 0.62
C GLU A 296 15.12 -10.70 -0.65
N ASN A 297 16.14 -9.85 -0.51
CA ASN A 297 16.86 -9.30 -1.64
C ASN A 297 18.18 -10.06 -1.93
N GLY A 298 18.91 -9.64 -2.96
CA GLY A 298 20.18 -10.27 -3.35
C GLY A 298 21.29 -10.21 -2.28
N ASP A 299 21.23 -9.25 -1.36
CA ASP A 299 22.16 -9.14 -0.22
C ASP A 299 21.77 -10.04 0.97
N LYS A 300 20.78 -10.90 0.80
CA LYS A 300 20.23 -11.78 1.84
C LYS A 300 19.56 -11.04 3.02
N LYS A 301 19.21 -9.79 2.82
CA LYS A 301 18.38 -9.04 3.77
C LYS A 301 16.93 -9.44 3.62
N THR A 302 16.27 -9.67 4.75
CA THR A 302 14.86 -10.06 4.81
C THR A 302 14.03 -9.01 5.54
N TRP A 303 12.77 -8.87 5.14
CA TRP A 303 11.78 -8.03 5.82
C TRP A 303 10.37 -8.54 5.57
N THR A 304 9.42 -8.06 6.38
CA THR A 304 8.01 -8.36 6.23
C THR A 304 7.31 -7.25 5.45
N LEU A 305 6.47 -7.65 4.50
CA LEU A 305 5.61 -6.74 3.74
C LEU A 305 4.51 -6.16 4.64
N LYS A 306 4.06 -4.95 4.30
CA LYS A 306 3.01 -4.24 5.05
C LYS A 306 1.66 -4.35 4.36
N GLU A 307 0.67 -4.91 5.08
CA GLU A 307 -0.72 -4.86 4.65
C GLU A 307 -1.21 -3.40 4.54
N GLY A 308 -2.05 -3.13 3.55
CA GLY A 308 -2.53 -1.78 3.23
C GLY A 308 -1.56 -0.94 2.40
N THR A 309 -0.28 -1.33 2.28
CA THR A 309 0.74 -0.65 1.48
C THR A 309 1.25 -1.55 0.35
N ASP A 310 1.80 -2.70 0.72
CA ASP A 310 2.37 -3.64 -0.25
C ASP A 310 1.30 -4.59 -0.80
N TYR A 311 0.33 -4.96 0.03
CA TYR A 311 -0.76 -5.85 -0.35
C TYR A 311 -2.03 -5.57 0.45
N THR A 312 -3.14 -6.11 -0.03
CA THR A 312 -4.40 -6.27 0.70
C THR A 312 -4.79 -7.74 0.70
N VAL A 313 -5.61 -8.17 1.68
CA VAL A 313 -6.06 -9.55 1.75
C VAL A 313 -7.57 -9.61 1.99
N THR A 314 -8.21 -10.59 1.37
CA THR A 314 -9.61 -10.95 1.62
C THR A 314 -9.70 -12.44 1.92
N TYR A 315 -10.70 -12.82 2.71
CA TYR A 315 -10.83 -14.18 3.20
C TYR A 315 -12.17 -14.78 2.81
N ALA A 316 -12.17 -16.08 2.56
CA ALA A 316 -13.39 -16.85 2.35
C ALA A 316 -13.23 -18.26 2.93
N ILE A 317 -14.31 -18.83 3.47
CA ILE A 317 -14.33 -20.25 3.83
C ILE A 317 -14.30 -21.06 2.54
N LYS A 318 -13.40 -22.05 2.46
CA LYS A 318 -13.28 -22.88 1.26
C LYS A 318 -14.60 -23.61 0.97
N LYS A 319 -15.08 -23.45 -0.25
CA LYS A 319 -16.29 -24.12 -0.72
C LYS A 319 -16.02 -25.59 -1.03
N ASN A 320 -16.98 -26.45 -0.70
CA ASN A 320 -16.97 -27.85 -1.12
C ASN A 320 -17.23 -28.01 -2.63
N THR A 321 -17.21 -29.23 -3.13
CA THR A 321 -17.45 -29.55 -4.55
C THR A 321 -18.83 -29.12 -5.08
N SER A 322 -19.80 -28.91 -4.19
CA SER A 322 -21.14 -28.39 -4.52
C SER A 322 -21.22 -26.86 -4.44
N GLY A 323 -20.09 -26.16 -4.20
CA GLY A 323 -20.03 -24.70 -4.12
C GLY A 323 -20.51 -24.10 -2.81
N VAL A 324 -20.70 -24.91 -1.75
CA VAL A 324 -21.17 -24.50 -0.43
C VAL A 324 -19.97 -24.24 0.48
N ALA A 325 -19.93 -23.09 1.13
CA ALA A 325 -18.98 -22.77 2.20
C ALA A 325 -19.46 -23.42 3.51
N GLU A 326 -18.67 -24.33 4.06
CA GLU A 326 -19.01 -25.09 5.28
C GLU A 326 -18.12 -24.62 6.44
N ASN A 327 -18.74 -24.01 7.43
CA ASN A 327 -18.07 -23.62 8.67
C ASN A 327 -17.93 -24.82 9.59
N VAL A 328 -16.94 -25.68 9.32
CA VAL A 328 -16.68 -26.91 10.08
C VAL A 328 -15.18 -27.02 10.40
N LEU A 329 -14.88 -27.72 11.49
CA LEU A 329 -13.50 -28.01 11.87
C LEU A 329 -12.76 -28.75 10.75
N GLY A 330 -11.52 -28.34 10.51
CA GLY A 330 -10.66 -28.91 9.47
C GLY A 330 -10.87 -28.32 8.09
N ASN A 331 -11.94 -27.52 7.86
CA ASN A 331 -12.08 -26.81 6.61
C ASN A 331 -11.06 -25.68 6.49
N LYS A 332 -10.79 -25.22 5.27
CA LYS A 332 -9.77 -24.21 4.97
C LYS A 332 -10.36 -22.82 4.88
N ILE A 333 -9.55 -21.85 5.22
CA ILE A 333 -9.77 -20.44 4.85
C ILE A 333 -8.91 -20.14 3.62
N VAL A 334 -9.53 -19.63 2.60
CA VAL A 334 -8.84 -19.14 1.38
C VAL A 334 -8.50 -17.67 1.61
N ALA A 335 -7.22 -17.36 1.74
CA ALA A 335 -6.72 -15.99 1.74
C ALA A 335 -6.40 -15.56 0.32
N THR A 336 -7.09 -14.57 -0.21
CA THR A 336 -6.79 -13.95 -1.51
C THR A 336 -5.97 -12.69 -1.27
N ILE A 337 -4.68 -12.75 -1.57
CA ILE A 337 -3.70 -11.70 -1.40
C ILE A 337 -3.59 -10.94 -2.71
N LYS A 338 -3.84 -9.64 -2.69
CA LYS A 338 -3.68 -8.75 -3.84
C LYS A 338 -2.55 -7.76 -3.58
N TYR A 339 -1.48 -7.86 -4.35
CA TYR A 339 -0.32 -6.97 -4.27
C TYR A 339 -0.61 -5.63 -4.93
N SER A 340 -0.04 -4.56 -4.40
CA SER A 340 -0.05 -3.25 -5.03
C SER A 340 0.79 -3.27 -6.32
N LYS A 341 0.56 -2.31 -7.23
CA LYS A 341 1.32 -2.19 -8.47
C LYS A 341 2.83 -2.08 -8.22
N ASP A 342 3.21 -1.29 -7.20
CA ASP A 342 4.61 -1.12 -6.82
C ASP A 342 5.19 -2.41 -6.24
N ALA A 343 4.43 -3.15 -5.45
CA ALA A 343 4.85 -4.45 -4.93
C ALA A 343 5.08 -5.46 -6.06
N VAL A 344 4.21 -5.53 -7.07
CA VAL A 344 4.41 -6.39 -8.24
C VAL A 344 5.78 -6.12 -8.89
N THR A 345 6.12 -4.85 -9.10
CA THR A 345 7.41 -4.45 -9.69
C THR A 345 8.58 -4.74 -8.74
N ASN A 346 8.48 -4.34 -7.49
CA ASN A 346 9.55 -4.36 -6.51
C ASN A 346 9.90 -5.77 -6.01
N TYR A 347 8.96 -6.70 -6.11
CA TYR A 347 9.17 -8.11 -5.76
C TYR A 347 9.19 -9.04 -6.97
N GLY A 348 9.20 -8.48 -8.20
CA GLY A 348 9.33 -9.25 -9.44
C GLY A 348 8.20 -10.27 -9.64
N LEU A 349 6.97 -9.93 -9.24
CA LEU A 349 5.84 -10.83 -9.31
C LEU A 349 5.27 -10.89 -10.72
N THR A 350 4.80 -12.08 -11.12
CA THR A 350 4.14 -12.30 -12.41
C THR A 350 2.63 -12.11 -12.36
N SER A 351 2.06 -12.06 -11.17
CA SER A 351 0.63 -11.81 -10.90
C SER A 351 0.49 -10.85 -9.74
N ASP A 352 -0.51 -9.99 -9.79
CA ASP A 352 -0.88 -9.12 -8.67
C ASP A 352 -1.74 -9.85 -7.62
N THR A 353 -2.20 -11.06 -7.91
CA THR A 353 -3.10 -11.81 -7.03
C THR A 353 -2.63 -13.24 -6.85
N VAL A 354 -2.57 -13.67 -5.59
CA VAL A 354 -2.23 -15.03 -5.18
C VAL A 354 -3.23 -15.51 -4.13
N THR A 355 -3.59 -16.79 -4.16
CA THR A 355 -4.42 -17.43 -3.13
C THR A 355 -3.58 -18.36 -2.26
N ASP A 356 -3.84 -18.34 -0.95
CA ASP A 356 -3.27 -19.27 0.02
C ASP A 356 -4.42 -20.02 0.72
N GLU A 357 -4.29 -21.34 0.85
CA GLU A 357 -5.28 -22.22 1.47
C GLU A 357 -4.67 -23.02 2.62
N THR A 358 -3.59 -22.54 3.22
CA THR A 358 -2.92 -23.24 4.30
C THR A 358 -3.66 -23.11 5.63
N SER A 359 -4.31 -21.97 5.88
CA SER A 359 -5.12 -21.72 7.09
C SER A 359 -6.27 -22.72 7.24
N THR A 360 -6.44 -23.21 8.46
CA THR A 360 -7.44 -24.22 8.82
C THR A 360 -8.33 -23.67 9.93
N ILE A 361 -9.61 -24.01 9.91
CA ILE A 361 -10.53 -23.82 11.04
C ILE A 361 -10.21 -24.89 12.08
N VAL A 362 -9.56 -24.50 13.16
CA VAL A 362 -9.15 -25.37 14.24
C VAL A 362 -10.10 -25.25 15.43
N GLY A 363 -10.07 -26.23 16.32
CA GLY A 363 -10.87 -26.18 17.55
C GLY A 363 -10.45 -25.01 18.44
N LYS A 364 -11.43 -24.46 19.18
CA LYS A 364 -11.17 -23.42 20.18
C LYS A 364 -10.20 -23.92 21.25
N THR A 365 -9.33 -23.03 21.71
CA THR A 365 -8.36 -23.33 22.76
C THR A 365 -8.98 -23.07 24.13
N LEU A 366 -9.01 -24.10 24.99
CA LEU A 366 -9.29 -23.91 26.40
C LEU A 366 -8.01 -23.51 27.14
N THR A 367 -8.14 -22.62 28.12
CA THR A 367 -7.05 -22.12 28.95
C THR A 367 -7.41 -22.27 30.43
N SER A 368 -6.50 -21.97 31.34
CA SER A 368 -6.79 -21.93 32.78
C SER A 368 -7.95 -20.98 33.12
N ALA A 369 -8.14 -19.91 32.36
CA ALA A 369 -9.25 -18.95 32.57
C ALA A 369 -10.64 -19.57 32.37
N ASN A 370 -10.73 -20.64 31.57
CA ASN A 370 -11.98 -21.36 31.31
C ASN A 370 -12.36 -22.30 32.48
N ILE A 371 -11.40 -22.69 33.34
CA ILE A 371 -11.61 -23.60 34.45
C ILE A 371 -11.92 -22.80 35.72
N LYS A 372 -13.13 -22.90 36.23
CA LYS A 372 -13.56 -22.28 37.50
C LYS A 372 -13.52 -23.35 38.59
N MET A 373 -12.59 -23.21 39.49
CA MET A 373 -12.46 -24.10 40.66
C MET A 373 -13.39 -23.64 41.77
N ASP A 374 -14.20 -24.54 42.34
CA ASP A 374 -15.06 -24.22 43.47
C ASP A 374 -14.24 -23.96 44.73
N LYS A 375 -13.14 -24.71 44.88
CA LYS A 375 -12.12 -24.51 45.93
C LYS A 375 -10.72 -24.67 45.35
N THR A 376 -9.79 -23.90 45.85
CA THR A 376 -8.36 -23.98 45.48
C THR A 376 -7.48 -24.61 46.58
N SER A 377 -8.08 -25.08 47.68
CA SER A 377 -7.41 -25.76 48.79
C SER A 377 -8.26 -26.86 49.35
N TYR A 378 -7.67 -28.00 49.60
CA TYR A 378 -8.29 -29.21 50.10
C TYR A 378 -7.45 -29.82 51.23
N ASP A 379 -8.09 -30.33 52.29
CA ASP A 379 -7.39 -30.99 53.36
C ASP A 379 -6.83 -32.34 52.88
N TYR A 380 -5.65 -32.72 53.36
CA TYR A 380 -5.04 -34.02 53.08
C TYR A 380 -5.90 -35.18 53.59
N THR A 381 -6.21 -36.14 52.72
CA THR A 381 -7.08 -37.29 53.02
C THR A 381 -6.39 -38.63 52.92
N GLY A 382 -5.10 -38.68 52.54
CA GLY A 382 -4.38 -39.89 52.19
C GLY A 382 -4.79 -40.53 50.86
N LYS A 383 -5.76 -39.95 50.16
CA LYS A 383 -6.23 -40.39 48.83
C LYS A 383 -6.05 -39.26 47.82
N ALA A 384 -5.99 -39.62 46.54
CA ALA A 384 -5.95 -38.62 45.48
C ALA A 384 -7.21 -37.76 45.50
N ILE A 385 -7.03 -36.46 45.51
CA ILE A 385 -8.11 -35.46 45.51
C ILE A 385 -8.42 -35.13 44.06
N VAL A 386 -9.70 -35.23 43.71
CA VAL A 386 -10.25 -34.71 42.45
C VAL A 386 -10.97 -33.41 42.84
N PRO A 387 -10.49 -32.26 42.37
CA PRO A 387 -11.11 -30.97 42.71
C PRO A 387 -12.49 -30.83 42.06
N GLU A 388 -13.38 -30.08 42.72
CA GLU A 388 -14.64 -29.66 42.13
C GLU A 388 -14.40 -28.44 41.23
N TYR A 389 -14.85 -28.49 39.99
CA TYR A 389 -14.65 -27.46 39.00
C TYR A 389 -15.78 -27.42 37.98
N LYS A 390 -15.87 -26.29 37.23
CA LYS A 390 -16.70 -26.12 36.06
C LYS A 390 -15.86 -25.49 34.96
N VAL A 391 -16.16 -25.84 33.71
CA VAL A 391 -15.46 -25.28 32.54
C VAL A 391 -16.42 -24.44 31.75
N TYR A 392 -16.01 -23.23 31.40
CA TYR A 392 -16.86 -22.26 30.69
C TYR A 392 -16.14 -21.71 29.44
N ASP A 393 -16.94 -21.40 28.39
CA ASP A 393 -16.53 -20.54 27.29
C ASP A 393 -17.44 -19.30 27.35
N GLY A 394 -16.91 -18.19 27.90
CA GLY A 394 -17.75 -17.06 28.31
C GLY A 394 -18.77 -17.49 29.36
N ASP A 395 -20.06 -17.33 29.05
CA ASP A 395 -21.17 -17.73 29.91
C ASP A 395 -21.68 -19.15 29.65
N LYS A 396 -21.17 -19.83 28.62
CA LYS A 396 -21.57 -21.20 28.24
C LYS A 396 -20.86 -22.20 29.12
N LEU A 397 -21.64 -22.96 29.92
CA LEU A 397 -21.12 -24.12 30.65
C LEU A 397 -20.81 -25.26 29.67
N LEU A 398 -19.59 -25.74 29.69
CA LEU A 398 -19.12 -26.82 28.82
C LEU A 398 -19.38 -28.19 29.47
N LYS A 399 -19.61 -29.22 28.64
CA LYS A 399 -19.96 -30.58 29.06
C LYS A 399 -18.78 -31.52 28.94
N GLU A 400 -18.42 -32.15 30.01
CA GLU A 400 -17.41 -33.22 30.04
C GLU A 400 -17.81 -34.40 29.13
N GLY A 401 -16.83 -34.94 28.42
CA GLY A 401 -17.03 -36.00 27.42
C GLY A 401 -17.51 -35.54 26.06
N THR A 402 -17.95 -34.28 25.96
CA THR A 402 -18.41 -33.66 24.66
C THR A 402 -17.53 -32.49 24.25
N ASP A 403 -17.36 -31.52 25.17
CA ASP A 403 -16.64 -30.27 24.90
C ASP A 403 -15.19 -30.36 25.45
N TYR A 404 -14.95 -31.19 26.46
CA TYR A 404 -13.63 -31.44 27.01
C TYR A 404 -13.60 -32.82 27.69
N ILE A 405 -12.39 -33.32 27.97
CA ILE A 405 -12.13 -34.50 28.79
C ILE A 405 -11.10 -34.17 29.87
N VAL A 406 -11.21 -34.80 31.06
CA VAL A 406 -10.17 -34.76 32.06
C VAL A 406 -9.05 -35.70 31.64
N LYS A 407 -7.85 -35.16 31.44
CA LYS A 407 -6.69 -35.98 31.08
C LYS A 407 -6.08 -36.64 32.29
N ASN A 408 -5.79 -35.87 33.32
CA ASN A 408 -5.28 -36.36 34.60
C ASN A 408 -5.27 -35.22 35.64
N THR A 409 -4.96 -35.62 36.89
CA THR A 409 -4.55 -34.71 37.95
C THR A 409 -3.10 -35.03 38.30
N ILE A 410 -2.22 -34.06 38.24
CA ILE A 410 -0.82 -34.17 38.59
C ILE A 410 -0.68 -33.74 40.06
N GLY A 411 -0.15 -34.61 40.94
CA GLY A 411 -0.15 -34.39 42.38
C GLY A 411 -1.49 -34.74 43.00
N GLY A 412 -1.88 -34.03 44.06
CA GLY A 412 -3.19 -34.17 44.71
C GLY A 412 -3.35 -35.31 45.71
N LYS A 413 -2.36 -36.18 45.85
CA LYS A 413 -2.37 -37.22 46.86
C LYS A 413 -1.64 -36.78 48.15
N ASP A 414 -0.49 -36.13 47.98
CA ASP A 414 0.33 -35.65 49.07
C ASP A 414 0.16 -34.13 49.24
N VAL A 415 0.57 -33.63 50.42
CA VAL A 415 0.55 -32.17 50.70
C VAL A 415 1.43 -31.44 49.70
N GLY A 416 0.89 -30.37 49.13
CA GLY A 416 1.57 -29.52 48.14
C GLY A 416 0.65 -29.05 47.02
N GLU A 417 1.26 -28.45 46.02
CA GLU A 417 0.55 -28.00 44.82
C GLU A 417 0.18 -29.17 43.89
N ALA A 418 -1.03 -29.17 43.41
CA ALA A 418 -1.56 -30.14 42.46
C ALA A 418 -2.15 -29.41 41.24
N THR A 419 -2.23 -30.11 40.12
CA THR A 419 -2.69 -29.51 38.85
C THR A 419 -3.72 -30.42 38.18
N LEU A 420 -4.92 -29.89 37.98
CA LEU A 420 -5.93 -30.49 37.10
C LEU A 420 -5.55 -30.21 35.65
N VAL A 421 -5.54 -31.23 34.81
CA VAL A 421 -5.27 -31.12 33.36
C VAL A 421 -6.50 -31.57 32.58
N ILE A 422 -7.03 -30.72 31.75
CA ILE A 422 -8.13 -31.02 30.82
C ILE A 422 -7.68 -30.83 29.38
N THR A 423 -8.24 -31.62 28.49
CA THR A 423 -8.04 -31.48 27.04
C THR A 423 -9.37 -31.15 26.38
N GLY A 424 -9.40 -30.16 25.53
CA GLY A 424 -10.60 -29.82 24.75
C GLY A 424 -11.01 -30.96 23.83
N ALA A 425 -12.30 -31.10 23.59
CA ALA A 425 -12.93 -32.06 22.69
C ALA A 425 -13.99 -31.37 21.82
N GLY A 426 -14.51 -32.06 20.80
CA GLY A 426 -15.47 -31.45 19.87
C GLY A 426 -14.96 -30.15 19.26
N THR A 427 -15.72 -29.05 19.38
CA THR A 427 -15.33 -27.73 18.86
C THR A 427 -14.20 -27.06 19.65
N TYR A 428 -13.76 -27.65 20.78
CA TYR A 428 -12.63 -27.19 21.59
C TYR A 428 -11.35 -28.00 21.40
N ASN A 429 -11.28 -28.84 20.38
CA ASN A 429 -10.14 -29.71 20.09
C ASN A 429 -8.96 -28.96 19.48
N SER A 430 -8.28 -28.10 20.25
CA SER A 430 -7.11 -27.32 19.84
C SER A 430 -5.77 -28.03 19.99
N LYS A 431 -5.76 -29.26 20.56
CA LYS A 431 -4.54 -30.02 20.94
C LYS A 431 -3.70 -29.39 22.07
N ILE A 432 -4.19 -28.32 22.70
CA ILE A 432 -3.55 -27.67 23.83
C ILE A 432 -4.32 -28.03 25.10
N ASP A 433 -3.61 -28.51 26.12
CA ASP A 433 -4.22 -28.83 27.42
C ASP A 433 -4.40 -27.54 28.24
N ALA A 434 -5.56 -27.39 28.87
CA ALA A 434 -5.78 -26.37 29.88
C ALA A 434 -5.51 -26.93 31.28
N THR A 435 -4.96 -26.08 32.14
CA THR A 435 -4.57 -26.49 33.49
C THR A 435 -5.12 -25.55 34.55
N ALA A 436 -5.48 -26.11 35.72
CA ALA A 436 -5.83 -25.31 36.89
C ALA A 436 -5.12 -25.90 38.14
N LYS A 437 -4.58 -25.02 38.97
CA LYS A 437 -3.82 -25.38 40.16
C LYS A 437 -4.68 -25.35 41.41
N PHE A 438 -4.44 -26.28 42.34
CA PHE A 438 -4.99 -26.29 43.68
C PHE A 438 -3.97 -26.83 44.68
N ASN A 439 -4.20 -26.61 45.97
CA ASN A 439 -3.29 -27.08 47.04
C ASN A 439 -3.91 -28.15 47.89
N VAL A 440 -3.13 -29.15 48.25
CA VAL A 440 -3.44 -30.06 49.33
C VAL A 440 -2.72 -29.56 50.56
N VAL A 441 -3.45 -29.26 51.62
CA VAL A 441 -2.91 -28.70 52.87
C VAL A 441 -2.88 -29.76 53.97
N PRO A 442 -1.93 -29.68 54.92
CA PRO A 442 -1.89 -30.58 56.04
C PRO A 442 -3.16 -30.51 56.90
N VAL A 443 -3.60 -31.63 57.40
CA VAL A 443 -4.66 -31.68 58.44
C VAL A 443 -4.00 -31.49 59.82
N SER A 444 -4.58 -30.62 60.64
CA SER A 444 -4.10 -30.45 62.02
C SER A 444 -4.30 -31.76 62.80
N ALA A 445 -3.26 -32.18 63.55
CA ALA A 445 -3.34 -33.33 64.41
C ALA A 445 -4.21 -33.09 65.69
N ASP A 446 -4.64 -31.82 65.87
CA ASP A 446 -5.40 -31.43 67.07
C ASP A 446 -6.92 -31.49 66.85
N LYS A 447 -7.43 -32.25 65.87
CA LYS A 447 -8.88 -32.47 65.63
C LYS A 447 -9.22 -33.95 65.86
#